data_1ee53489885506d6684ba1e8c79bf237
#
_entry.id   1ee53489885506d6684ba1e8c79bf237
#
_cell.length_a   1.000
_cell.length_b   1.000
_cell.length_c   1.000
_cell.angle_alpha   90.00
_cell.angle_beta   90.00
_cell.angle_gamma   90.00
#
_symmetry.space_group_name_H-M   'P 1'
#
loop_
_entity.id
_entity.type
_entity.pdbx_description
1 polymer ?
#
loop_
_entity_poly.entity_id
_entity_poly.type
_entity_poly.pdbx_seq_one_letter_code
_entity_poly.pdbx_strand_id
1 'polypeptide(L)'
;YDCKRYIKELQEIQNELMNSEVVDSKHIKAQLKVLNPMIRSYSYHKKKSIRLLHKEVDVILTTLPYYQYTLFEQVKHLRYKPVGQGVLVRTKAIYDLLGLRNYREMIFPLSGCSGLPQDGTLIGKRIASSNLVDVLHRLYDAEGCFYYRLVDQMREKKSAVINDIVKELIEEMPSYLQNVTSDYDIELLIRELRPGTVNVYLKLSSLDNPRFNYRREIISNSMQPYVAATLMEVAKPYMGMHSRVLDPFCGSGVTLIERCMAKPVKFAMGLDIYGEGLEAAKKNAIAANQPIHFVNKDANRFVNNEMFDEIFTDMPTYAQMKDTRALKNIYDNFFKRIHRHVLPEGYVFIYTTEISLVEKNLRLNSDYLTLIEHYDVPRGKTMAYFFIIQVNK
;
A
#
# COMPACT_ATOMS: atom_id res chain seq x y z
N TYR A 1 37.76 17.36 7.09
CA TYR A 1 37.18 18.60 7.63
C TYR A 1 36.09 18.22 8.61
N ASP A 2 36.20 18.69 9.86
CA ASP A 2 35.22 18.43 10.92
C ASP A 2 34.01 19.36 10.75
N CYS A 3 33.08 18.96 9.92
CA CYS A 3 31.87 19.74 9.58
C CYS A 3 30.97 20.01 10.80
N LYS A 4 31.09 19.23 11.90
CA LYS A 4 30.32 19.45 13.13
C LYS A 4 30.60 20.79 13.79
N ARG A 5 31.81 21.34 13.62
CA ARG A 5 32.19 22.66 14.14
C ARG A 5 31.39 23.80 13.50
N TYR A 6 31.07 23.65 12.23
CA TYR A 6 30.38 24.70 11.45
C TYR A 6 28.86 24.63 11.53
N ILE A 7 28.27 23.50 12.03
CA ILE A 7 26.81 23.36 12.14
C ILE A 7 26.22 24.44 13.05
N LYS A 8 26.85 24.72 14.19
CA LYS A 8 26.36 25.75 15.13
C LYS A 8 26.39 27.13 14.49
N GLU A 9 27.48 27.48 13.83
CA GLU A 9 27.60 28.77 13.11
C GLU A 9 26.56 28.88 11.99
N LEU A 10 26.34 27.83 11.23
CA LEU A 10 25.31 27.80 10.18
C LEU A 10 23.89 27.91 10.75
N GLN A 11 23.61 27.30 11.91
CA GLN A 11 22.34 27.44 12.62
C GLN A 11 22.13 28.82 13.21
N GLU A 12 23.20 29.49 13.70
CA GLU A 12 23.16 30.89 14.16
C GLU A 12 22.81 31.81 12.99
N ILE A 13 23.49 31.67 11.84
CA ILE A 13 23.18 32.41 10.61
C ILE A 13 21.74 32.14 10.14
N GLN A 14 21.29 30.91 10.21
CA GLN A 14 19.89 30.53 9.88
C GLN A 14 18.91 31.28 10.77
N ASN A 15 19.16 31.30 12.09
CA ASN A 15 18.30 31.97 13.06
C ASN A 15 18.32 33.51 12.86
N GLU A 16 19.48 34.08 12.57
CA GLU A 16 19.61 35.52 12.24
C GLU A 16 18.81 35.88 10.99
N LEU A 17 18.92 35.06 9.94
CA LEU A 17 18.15 35.24 8.70
C LEU A 17 16.63 35.09 8.90
N MET A 18 16.21 34.17 9.76
CA MET A 18 14.78 33.95 10.05
C MET A 18 14.20 35.07 10.92
N ASN A 19 15.01 35.68 11.78
CA ASN A 19 14.60 36.78 12.68
C ASN A 19 14.91 38.19 12.14
N SER A 20 15.48 38.29 10.93
CA SER A 20 15.81 39.58 10.36
C SER A 20 14.55 40.33 9.93
N GLU A 21 14.36 41.52 10.44
CA GLU A 21 13.31 42.49 10.05
C GLU A 21 13.56 43.12 8.67
N VAL A 22 14.57 42.68 7.92
CA VAL A 22 14.99 43.28 6.66
C VAL A 22 14.01 42.95 5.53
N VAL A 23 13.62 43.98 4.83
CA VAL A 23 12.54 44.07 3.84
C VAL A 23 12.70 43.19 2.58
N ASP A 24 13.85 42.58 2.30
CA ASP A 24 14.04 41.71 1.13
C ASP A 24 13.84 40.23 1.42
N SER A 25 12.58 39.86 1.59
CA SER A 25 12.16 38.46 1.81
C SER A 25 12.60 37.50 0.70
N LYS A 26 12.87 37.99 -0.52
CA LYS A 26 13.28 37.17 -1.66
C LYS A 26 14.74 36.75 -1.54
N HIS A 27 15.60 37.68 -1.08
CA HIS A 27 17.02 37.42 -0.85
C HIS A 27 17.22 36.44 0.32
N ILE A 28 16.53 36.68 1.44
CA ILE A 28 16.54 35.81 2.62
C ILE A 28 16.05 34.40 2.25
N LYS A 29 14.95 34.26 1.49
CA LYS A 29 14.46 32.98 1.02
C LYS A 29 15.46 32.25 0.11
N ALA A 30 16.18 32.97 -0.74
CA ALA A 30 17.23 32.41 -1.59
C ALA A 30 18.42 31.91 -0.76
N GLN A 31 18.84 32.63 0.27
CA GLN A 31 19.90 32.19 1.18
C GLN A 31 19.49 31.00 2.02
N LEU A 32 18.28 30.99 2.61
CA LEU A 32 17.75 29.86 3.36
C LEU A 32 17.58 28.61 2.48
N LYS A 33 17.26 28.76 1.21
CA LYS A 33 17.16 27.65 0.25
C LYS A 33 18.49 26.92 0.02
N VAL A 34 19.61 27.63 0.17
CA VAL A 34 20.96 27.02 0.11
C VAL A 34 21.42 26.55 1.48
N LEU A 35 21.19 27.34 2.52
CA LEU A 35 21.68 27.09 3.88
C LEU A 35 20.98 25.89 4.52
N ASN A 36 19.65 25.78 4.37
CA ASN A 36 18.87 24.69 4.96
C ASN A 36 19.30 23.28 4.50
N PRO A 37 19.53 23.00 3.19
CA PRO A 37 20.08 21.72 2.77
C PRO A 37 21.49 21.47 3.29
N MET A 38 22.33 22.52 3.40
CA MET A 38 23.70 22.38 3.95
C MET A 38 23.67 22.02 5.43
N ILE A 39 22.97 22.77 6.27
CA ILE A 39 22.79 22.45 7.70
C ILE A 39 22.28 21.00 7.84
N ARG A 40 21.34 20.64 6.99
CA ARG A 40 20.73 19.33 6.99
C ARG A 40 21.66 18.20 6.57
N SER A 41 22.53 18.40 5.59
CA SER A 41 23.51 17.39 5.15
C SER A 41 24.57 17.10 6.23
N TYR A 42 24.80 18.04 7.13
CA TYR A 42 25.77 17.92 8.25
C TYR A 42 25.10 17.63 9.60
N SER A 43 23.85 18.01 9.81
CA SER A 43 23.06 17.57 10.94
C SER A 43 22.49 16.18 10.63
N TYR A 44 23.14 15.14 11.15
CA TYR A 44 22.60 13.79 11.07
C TYR A 44 21.26 13.73 11.82
N HIS A 45 20.17 13.89 11.09
CA HIS A 45 18.85 13.69 11.69
C HIS A 45 18.63 12.21 11.89
N LYS A 46 18.89 11.74 13.10
CA LYS A 46 18.50 10.40 13.50
C LYS A 46 16.98 10.38 13.58
N LYS A 47 16.33 9.62 12.68
CA LYS A 47 14.86 9.41 12.76
C LYS A 47 14.47 9.04 14.16
N LYS A 48 13.44 9.70 14.69
CA LYS A 48 12.91 9.43 16.01
C LYS A 48 12.43 7.99 16.10
N SER A 49 12.80 7.28 17.17
CA SER A 49 12.37 5.89 17.37
C SER A 49 10.97 5.85 17.99
N ILE A 50 10.17 4.92 17.51
CA ILE A 50 8.85 4.64 18.08
C ILE A 50 9.03 3.76 19.31
N ARG A 51 8.39 4.12 20.41
CA ARG A 51 8.44 3.37 21.67
C ARG A 51 7.31 2.34 21.77
N LEU A 52 7.45 1.42 22.72
CA LEU A 52 6.34 0.61 23.18
C LEU A 52 5.29 1.50 23.87
N LEU A 53 4.04 1.37 23.47
CA LEU A 53 2.97 2.23 23.95
C LEU A 53 2.53 1.84 25.38
N HIS A 54 2.50 2.81 26.29
CA HIS A 54 1.88 2.64 27.60
C HIS A 54 0.36 2.91 27.57
N LYS A 55 -0.10 3.74 26.64
CA LYS A 55 -1.52 4.10 26.44
C LYS A 55 -1.98 3.68 25.05
N GLU A 56 -3.26 3.35 24.95
CA GLU A 56 -3.88 3.01 23.66
C GLU A 56 -3.91 4.23 22.72
N VAL A 57 -3.76 3.96 21.43
CA VAL A 57 -3.96 4.91 20.35
C VAL A 57 -5.01 4.39 19.36
N ASP A 58 -5.70 5.31 18.72
CA ASP A 58 -6.61 5.01 17.63
C ASP A 58 -5.82 4.95 16.31
N VAL A 59 -5.94 3.85 15.60
CA VAL A 59 -5.26 3.57 14.34
C VAL A 59 -6.29 3.18 13.30
N ILE A 60 -6.22 3.73 12.10
CA ILE A 60 -7.01 3.29 10.95
C ILE A 60 -6.12 2.46 10.03
N LEU A 61 -6.49 1.21 9.81
CA LEU A 61 -5.96 0.36 8.76
C LEU A 61 -6.82 0.57 7.52
N THR A 62 -6.30 1.27 6.51
CA THR A 62 -7.05 1.52 5.28
C THR A 62 -7.03 0.29 4.38
N THR A 63 -8.16 -0.03 3.76
CA THR A 63 -8.33 -1.23 2.91
C THR A 63 -8.71 -0.84 1.49
N LEU A 64 -8.87 -1.84 0.64
CA LEU A 64 -9.67 -1.69 -0.57
C LEU A 64 -11.10 -1.27 -0.17
N PRO A 65 -11.74 -0.35 -0.92
CA PRO A 65 -13.15 -0.01 -0.69
C PRO A 65 -14.02 -1.27 -0.67
N TYR A 66 -14.90 -1.36 0.31
CA TYR A 66 -15.83 -2.48 0.55
C TYR A 66 -15.20 -3.77 1.09
N TYR A 67 -13.87 -3.84 1.29
CA TYR A 67 -13.17 -5.03 1.78
C TYR A 67 -12.75 -4.95 3.26
N GLN A 68 -13.32 -4.05 4.05
CA GLN A 68 -13.01 -3.90 5.48
C GLN A 68 -13.23 -5.20 6.26
N TYR A 69 -14.24 -5.98 5.87
CA TYR A 69 -14.60 -7.24 6.52
C TYR A 69 -13.45 -8.26 6.53
N THR A 70 -12.54 -8.19 5.56
CA THR A 70 -11.37 -9.07 5.50
C THR A 70 -10.39 -8.88 6.65
N LEU A 71 -10.49 -7.77 7.39
CA LEU A 71 -9.70 -7.51 8.60
C LEU A 71 -10.41 -7.90 9.89
N PHE A 72 -11.74 -8.05 9.91
CA PHE A 72 -12.50 -8.18 11.15
C PHE A 72 -12.06 -9.37 11.99
N GLU A 73 -11.91 -10.56 11.41
CA GLU A 73 -11.44 -11.75 12.12
C GLU A 73 -10.02 -11.57 12.68
N GLN A 74 -9.18 -10.84 11.99
CA GLN A 74 -7.79 -10.63 12.38
C GLN A 74 -7.65 -9.63 13.54
N VAL A 75 -8.61 -8.70 13.68
CA VAL A 75 -8.60 -7.67 14.74
C VAL A 75 -9.70 -7.85 15.79
N LYS A 76 -10.47 -8.95 15.75
CA LYS A 76 -11.61 -9.19 16.67
C LYS A 76 -11.24 -9.22 18.16
N HIS A 77 -9.98 -9.48 18.48
CA HIS A 77 -9.45 -9.45 19.84
C HIS A 77 -9.17 -8.03 20.35
N LEU A 78 -9.27 -7.02 19.47
CA LEU A 78 -9.08 -5.59 19.78
C LEU A 78 -10.42 -4.86 19.75
N ARG A 79 -10.46 -3.67 20.33
CA ARG A 79 -11.60 -2.76 20.10
C ARG A 79 -11.50 -2.20 18.69
N TYR A 80 -12.45 -2.54 17.83
CA TYR A 80 -12.47 -2.05 16.46
C TYR A 80 -13.85 -1.59 16.01
N LYS A 81 -13.88 -0.76 14.97
CA LYS A 81 -15.09 -0.41 14.22
C LYS A 81 -14.79 -0.16 12.74
N PRO A 82 -15.71 -0.51 11.83
CA PRO A 82 -15.61 -0.10 10.43
C PRO A 82 -15.64 1.42 10.31
N VAL A 83 -14.82 1.96 9.40
CA VAL A 83 -14.84 3.37 9.00
C VAL A 83 -14.77 3.44 7.47
N GLY A 84 -15.18 4.55 6.86
CA GLY A 84 -15.41 4.66 5.41
C GLY A 84 -14.29 4.16 4.50
N GLN A 85 -13.04 4.18 4.96
CA GLN A 85 -11.89 3.73 4.16
C GLN A 85 -11.10 2.58 4.80
N GLY A 86 -11.63 1.93 5.83
CA GLY A 86 -10.92 0.85 6.50
C GLY A 86 -11.51 0.44 7.84
N VAL A 87 -10.66 0.05 8.76
CA VAL A 87 -11.01 -0.37 10.12
C VAL A 87 -10.25 0.48 11.11
N LEU A 88 -10.96 1.18 11.98
CA LEU A 88 -10.37 1.86 13.14
C LEU A 88 -10.18 0.82 14.24
N VAL A 89 -8.97 0.74 14.74
CA VAL A 89 -8.55 -0.18 15.81
C VAL A 89 -7.97 0.66 16.94
N ARG A 90 -8.31 0.31 18.19
CA ARG A 90 -7.70 0.90 19.39
C ARG A 90 -6.75 -0.10 20.02
N THR A 91 -5.47 0.25 20.12
CA THR A 91 -4.42 -0.67 20.58
C THR A 91 -3.23 0.03 21.23
N LYS A 92 -2.50 -0.72 22.05
CA LYS A 92 -1.14 -0.39 22.51
C LYS A 92 -0.06 -1.07 21.65
N ALA A 93 -0.43 -2.13 20.94
CA ALA A 93 0.48 -3.01 20.21
C ALA A 93 0.44 -2.71 18.70
N ILE A 94 0.90 -1.50 18.30
CA ILE A 94 0.90 -1.11 16.88
C ILE A 94 1.78 -2.01 16.01
N TYR A 95 2.83 -2.61 16.59
CA TYR A 95 3.72 -3.53 15.89
C TYR A 95 3.03 -4.83 15.51
N ASP A 96 2.06 -5.31 16.29
CA ASP A 96 1.28 -6.51 15.96
C ASP A 96 0.44 -6.29 14.70
N LEU A 97 0.01 -5.05 14.46
CA LEU A 97 -0.72 -4.69 13.24
C LEU A 97 0.15 -4.77 11.98
N LEU A 98 1.49 -4.73 12.11
CA LEU A 98 2.40 -4.91 10.99
C LEU A 98 2.46 -6.36 10.50
N GLY A 99 1.95 -7.32 11.25
CA GLY A 99 1.75 -8.69 10.80
C GLY A 99 0.60 -8.87 9.82
N LEU A 100 -0.37 -7.95 9.83
CA LEU A 100 -1.53 -7.98 8.93
C LEU A 100 -1.11 -7.52 7.53
N ARG A 101 -1.53 -8.24 6.48
CA ARG A 101 -1.07 -7.98 5.11
C ARG A 101 -2.07 -7.26 4.24
N ASN A 102 -3.36 -7.41 4.50
CA ASN A 102 -4.50 -6.97 3.67
C ASN A 102 -4.98 -5.53 3.98
N TYR A 103 -4.09 -4.66 4.45
CA TYR A 103 -4.35 -3.22 4.52
C TYR A 103 -3.31 -2.43 3.71
N ARG A 104 -3.72 -1.27 3.21
CA ARG A 104 -2.88 -0.40 2.38
C ARG A 104 -1.95 0.45 3.24
N GLU A 105 -2.51 1.22 4.17
CA GLU A 105 -1.81 2.18 5.01
C GLU A 105 -2.29 2.10 6.45
N MET A 106 -1.39 2.39 7.38
CA MET A 106 -1.67 2.63 8.79
C MET A 106 -1.62 4.13 9.04
N ILE A 107 -2.73 4.73 9.44
CA ILE A 107 -2.87 6.16 9.68
C ILE A 107 -3.55 6.43 11.02
N PHE A 108 -3.26 7.58 11.63
CA PHE A 108 -3.80 7.96 12.93
C PHE A 108 -4.77 9.13 12.74
N PRO A 109 -6.04 9.00 13.17
CA PRO A 109 -6.99 10.08 13.08
C PRO A 109 -6.66 11.19 14.08
N LEU A 110 -6.84 12.44 13.66
CA LEU A 110 -6.67 13.61 14.51
C LEU A 110 -8.03 14.16 14.94
N SER A 111 -8.18 14.47 16.23
CA SER A 111 -9.44 15.01 16.77
C SER A 111 -9.78 16.35 16.14
N GLY A 112 -11.04 16.56 15.76
CA GLY A 112 -11.50 17.79 15.12
C GLY A 112 -11.01 18.02 13.69
N CYS A 113 -10.31 17.06 13.08
CA CYS A 113 -9.73 17.18 11.74
C CYS A 113 -10.49 16.37 10.67
N SER A 114 -11.79 16.18 10.83
CA SER A 114 -12.63 15.45 9.87
C SER A 114 -13.73 16.33 9.30
N GLY A 115 -13.96 16.21 7.97
CA GLY A 115 -15.03 16.95 7.29
C GLY A 115 -14.78 18.46 7.21
N LEU A 116 -13.53 18.90 7.22
CA LEU A 116 -13.16 20.32 7.14
C LEU A 116 -13.35 20.84 5.71
N PRO A 117 -13.77 22.09 5.52
CA PRO A 117 -13.72 22.74 4.22
C PRO A 117 -12.28 22.85 3.74
N GLN A 118 -12.08 23.04 2.44
CA GLN A 118 -10.75 23.21 1.84
C GLN A 118 -10.19 24.63 2.08
N ASP A 119 -10.15 25.04 3.35
CA ASP A 119 -9.58 26.31 3.84
C ASP A 119 -8.30 26.01 4.62
N GLY A 120 -7.16 26.47 4.09
CA GLY A 120 -5.84 26.14 4.63
C GLY A 120 -5.61 26.69 6.05
N THR A 121 -6.04 27.91 6.31
CA THR A 121 -5.95 28.55 7.65
C THR A 121 -6.75 27.77 8.69
N LEU A 122 -8.01 27.44 8.36
CA LEU A 122 -8.85 26.66 9.26
C LEU A 122 -8.27 25.26 9.50
N ILE A 123 -7.77 24.60 8.44
CA ILE A 123 -7.16 23.27 8.56
C ILE A 123 -5.93 23.34 9.47
N GLY A 124 -5.02 24.32 9.27
CA GLY A 124 -3.83 24.51 10.10
C GLY A 124 -4.18 24.70 11.58
N LYS A 125 -5.15 25.59 11.90
CA LYS A 125 -5.65 25.80 13.28
C LYS A 125 -6.25 24.54 13.89
N ARG A 126 -6.99 23.75 13.10
CA ARG A 126 -7.55 22.48 13.56
C ARG A 126 -6.48 21.43 13.85
N ILE A 127 -5.44 21.36 13.04
CA ILE A 127 -4.29 20.49 13.30
C ILE A 127 -3.60 20.92 14.60
N ALA A 128 -3.32 22.19 14.78
CA ALA A 128 -2.66 22.74 15.97
C ALA A 128 -3.46 22.48 17.26
N SER A 129 -4.79 22.63 17.21
CA SER A 129 -5.69 22.38 18.36
C SER A 129 -6.11 20.91 18.53
N SER A 130 -5.62 20.00 17.67
CA SER A 130 -5.97 18.58 17.73
C SER A 130 -5.17 17.83 18.81
N ASN A 131 -5.40 16.53 18.91
CA ASN A 131 -4.60 15.64 19.76
C ASN A 131 -3.23 15.24 19.15
N LEU A 132 -2.73 15.94 18.13
CA LEU A 132 -1.48 15.59 17.43
C LEU A 132 -0.30 15.44 18.39
N VAL A 133 -0.07 16.42 19.26
CA VAL A 133 1.03 16.42 20.22
C VAL A 133 0.91 15.23 21.21
N ASP A 134 -0.29 14.98 21.73
CA ASP A 134 -0.54 13.82 22.61
C ASP A 134 -0.27 12.49 21.90
N VAL A 135 -0.71 12.34 20.66
CA VAL A 135 -0.42 11.15 19.85
C VAL A 135 1.08 10.97 19.60
N LEU A 136 1.79 12.05 19.25
CA LEU A 136 3.24 12.00 19.04
C LEU A 136 3.99 11.63 20.32
N HIS A 137 3.62 12.19 21.47
CA HIS A 137 4.22 11.85 22.76
C HIS A 137 3.92 10.42 23.22
N ARG A 138 2.82 9.83 22.76
CA ARG A 138 2.52 8.40 23.01
C ARG A 138 3.35 7.50 22.12
N LEU A 139 3.59 7.89 20.87
CA LEU A 139 4.23 7.06 19.87
C LEU A 139 5.76 7.14 19.89
N TYR A 140 6.33 8.28 20.29
CA TYR A 140 7.76 8.52 20.23
C TYR A 140 8.38 8.71 21.61
N ASP A 141 9.55 8.13 21.77
CA ASP A 141 10.43 8.39 22.93
C ASP A 141 11.44 9.47 22.54
N ALA A 142 10.93 10.68 22.25
CA ALA A 142 11.76 11.79 21.78
C ALA A 142 11.14 13.13 22.18
N GLU A 143 12.00 14.02 22.62
CA GLU A 143 11.72 15.42 22.84
C GLU A 143 12.07 16.26 21.59
N GLY A 144 11.61 17.50 21.58
CA GLY A 144 11.93 18.49 20.55
C GLY A 144 11.03 18.44 19.34
N CYS A 145 11.44 19.16 18.30
CA CYS A 145 10.67 19.37 17.09
C CYS A 145 10.54 18.11 16.24
N PHE A 146 9.36 17.87 15.69
CA PHE A 146 9.10 16.82 14.70
C PHE A 146 9.18 17.41 13.28
N TYR A 147 9.93 16.73 12.43
CA TYR A 147 9.96 17.05 11.01
C TYR A 147 8.76 16.43 10.31
N TYR A 148 7.98 17.24 9.62
CA TYR A 148 6.80 16.77 8.92
C TYR A 148 6.80 17.13 7.44
N ARG A 149 6.10 16.33 6.66
CA ARG A 149 5.74 16.59 5.27
C ARG A 149 4.21 16.64 5.15
N LEU A 150 3.69 17.65 4.43
CA LEU A 150 2.32 17.65 3.97
C LEU A 150 2.18 16.81 2.70
N VAL A 151 1.19 15.93 2.69
CA VAL A 151 0.85 15.11 1.52
C VAL A 151 -0.55 15.47 1.05
N ASP A 152 -0.60 16.15 -0.08
CA ASP A 152 -1.85 16.55 -0.73
C ASP A 152 -2.48 15.35 -1.45
N GLN A 153 -3.63 14.90 -0.96
CA GLN A 153 -4.48 13.86 -1.53
C GLN A 153 -5.88 14.40 -1.89
N MET A 154 -5.97 15.69 -2.19
CA MET A 154 -7.17 16.30 -2.76
C MET A 154 -7.30 15.92 -4.24
N ARG A 155 -8.54 15.93 -4.74
CA ARG A 155 -8.84 15.62 -6.16
C ARG A 155 -8.20 16.63 -7.09
N GLU A 156 -8.30 17.90 -6.73
CA GLU A 156 -7.61 19.01 -7.39
C GLU A 156 -6.54 19.53 -6.45
N LYS A 157 -5.32 19.60 -6.97
CA LYS A 157 -4.19 20.14 -6.19
C LYS A 157 -4.34 21.63 -6.01
N LYS A 158 -4.38 22.09 -4.75
CA LYS A 158 -4.54 23.49 -4.37
C LYS A 158 -3.33 23.97 -3.58
N SER A 159 -2.29 24.38 -4.29
CA SER A 159 -1.03 24.85 -3.65
C SER A 159 -1.25 25.96 -2.62
N ALA A 160 -2.21 26.86 -2.84
CA ALA A 160 -2.56 27.90 -1.88
C ALA A 160 -3.01 27.30 -0.54
N VAL A 161 -3.92 26.34 -0.56
CA VAL A 161 -4.42 25.66 0.66
C VAL A 161 -3.26 25.02 1.41
N ILE A 162 -2.36 24.33 0.71
CA ILE A 162 -1.18 23.69 1.34
C ILE A 162 -0.24 24.73 1.95
N ASN A 163 0.02 25.85 1.26
CA ASN A 163 0.87 26.92 1.77
C ASN A 163 0.26 27.59 3.01
N ASP A 164 -1.05 27.83 3.03
CA ASP A 164 -1.74 28.40 4.18
C ASP A 164 -1.68 27.46 5.39
N ILE A 165 -1.84 26.14 5.18
CA ILE A 165 -1.64 25.15 6.27
C ILE A 165 -0.23 25.25 6.84
N VAL A 166 0.80 25.28 5.98
CA VAL A 166 2.20 25.38 6.44
C VAL A 166 2.43 26.66 7.23
N LYS A 167 1.94 27.79 6.72
CA LYS A 167 2.06 29.09 7.39
C LYS A 167 1.43 29.05 8.79
N GLU A 168 0.23 28.55 8.89
CA GLU A 168 -0.50 28.45 10.16
C GLU A 168 0.21 27.54 11.17
N LEU A 169 0.74 26.38 10.71
CA LEU A 169 1.48 25.48 11.59
C LEU A 169 2.82 26.06 12.08
N ILE A 170 3.47 26.91 11.28
CA ILE A 170 4.66 27.65 11.71
C ILE A 170 4.29 28.68 12.80
N GLU A 171 3.16 29.35 12.68
CA GLU A 171 2.69 30.33 13.65
C GLU A 171 2.21 29.68 14.96
N GLU A 172 1.42 28.61 14.87
CA GLU A 172 0.77 27.98 16.03
C GLU A 172 1.66 26.94 16.76
N MET A 173 2.59 26.29 16.04
CA MET A 173 3.37 25.17 16.57
C MET A 173 4.89 25.27 16.28
N PRO A 174 5.52 26.44 16.42
CA PRO A 174 6.91 26.66 15.99
C PRO A 174 7.93 25.76 16.71
N SER A 175 7.67 25.41 17.97
CA SER A 175 8.53 24.55 18.79
C SER A 175 8.30 23.04 18.59
N TYR A 176 7.22 22.65 17.94
CA TYR A 176 6.83 21.24 17.81
C TYR A 176 6.96 20.69 16.41
N LEU A 177 6.76 21.53 15.36
CA LEU A 177 6.68 21.10 13.99
C LEU A 177 7.59 21.92 13.07
N GLN A 178 8.32 21.24 12.20
CA GLN A 178 9.08 21.86 11.13
C GLN A 178 8.75 21.21 9.79
N ASN A 179 8.28 21.99 8.82
CA ASN A 179 8.00 21.50 7.49
C ASN A 179 9.29 21.21 6.71
N VAL A 180 9.36 20.02 6.10
CA VAL A 180 10.53 19.58 5.32
C VAL A 180 10.10 18.75 4.12
N THR A 181 10.93 18.70 3.09
CA THR A 181 10.67 17.95 1.86
C THR A 181 11.18 16.51 1.88
N SER A 182 12.20 16.22 2.70
CA SER A 182 12.81 14.90 2.86
C SER A 182 13.19 14.64 4.32
N ASP A 183 13.52 13.40 4.68
CA ASP A 183 13.95 12.98 6.04
C ASP A 183 13.01 13.43 7.16
N TYR A 184 11.73 13.31 6.93
CA TYR A 184 10.68 13.64 7.89
C TYR A 184 10.35 12.44 8.80
N ASP A 185 9.94 12.76 10.03
CA ASP A 185 9.48 11.78 11.01
C ASP A 185 8.04 11.34 10.74
N ILE A 186 7.22 12.28 10.25
CA ILE A 186 5.79 12.11 10.07
C ILE A 186 5.28 12.72 8.76
N GLU A 187 4.17 12.19 8.27
CA GLU A 187 3.38 12.79 7.19
C GLU A 187 2.01 13.24 7.75
N LEU A 188 1.59 14.44 7.38
CA LEU A 188 0.22 14.91 7.57
C LEU A 188 -0.51 14.78 6.22
N LEU A 189 -1.45 13.86 6.14
CA LEU A 189 -2.19 13.53 4.92
C LEU A 189 -3.46 14.38 4.85
N ILE A 190 -3.56 15.27 3.88
CA ILE A 190 -4.77 16.07 3.60
C ILE A 190 -5.59 15.31 2.56
N ARG A 191 -6.59 14.57 3.00
CA ARG A 191 -7.34 13.62 2.16
C ARG A 191 -8.76 14.07 1.93
N GLU A 192 -9.13 14.25 0.67
CA GLU A 192 -10.50 14.53 0.26
C GLU A 192 -11.29 13.22 0.10
N LEU A 193 -12.14 12.89 1.07
CA LEU A 193 -13.03 11.73 1.02
C LEU A 193 -14.38 12.05 0.37
N ARG A 194 -14.89 13.26 0.57
CA ARG A 194 -16.12 13.80 -0.04
C ARG A 194 -15.78 15.08 -0.78
N PRO A 195 -16.45 15.37 -1.91
CA PRO A 195 -16.21 16.61 -2.65
C PRO A 195 -16.25 17.86 -1.76
N GLY A 196 -15.20 18.68 -1.86
CA GLY A 196 -15.10 19.95 -1.13
C GLY A 196 -14.75 19.85 0.36
N THR A 197 -14.60 18.64 0.91
CA THR A 197 -14.22 18.45 2.31
C THR A 197 -12.99 17.55 2.46
N VAL A 198 -12.16 17.86 3.46
CA VAL A 198 -10.96 17.10 3.75
C VAL A 198 -10.93 16.55 5.17
N ASN A 199 -10.25 15.44 5.33
CA ASN A 199 -9.84 14.90 6.60
C ASN A 199 -8.32 14.95 6.69
N VAL A 200 -7.80 15.21 7.90
CA VAL A 200 -6.36 15.16 8.14
C VAL A 200 -6.02 13.93 8.98
N TYR A 201 -4.98 13.23 8.54
CA TYR A 201 -4.45 12.05 9.23
C TYR A 201 -2.95 12.19 9.45
N LEU A 202 -2.49 11.65 10.57
CA LEU A 202 -1.06 11.47 10.83
C LEU A 202 -0.64 10.11 10.27
N LYS A 203 0.54 10.05 9.61
CA LYS A 203 1.21 8.82 9.23
C LYS A 203 2.67 8.87 9.69
N LEU A 204 3.17 7.76 10.21
CA LEU A 204 4.53 7.65 10.74
C LEU A 204 5.49 7.22 9.65
N SER A 205 6.49 8.04 9.33
CA SER A 205 7.53 7.72 8.34
C SER A 205 8.69 6.93 8.96
N SER A 206 8.83 7.00 10.28
CA SER A 206 9.83 6.26 11.03
C SER A 206 9.41 4.84 11.42
N LEU A 207 8.13 4.49 11.19
CA LEU A 207 7.65 3.12 11.39
C LEU A 207 8.13 2.24 10.24
N ASP A 208 9.10 1.38 10.54
CA ASP A 208 9.52 0.36 9.57
C ASP A 208 8.38 -0.63 9.36
N ASN A 209 7.99 -0.80 8.11
CA ASN A 209 6.91 -1.69 7.71
C ASN A 209 7.43 -2.77 6.76
N PRO A 210 7.93 -3.89 7.30
CA PRO A 210 8.62 -4.91 6.52
C PRO A 210 7.67 -5.79 5.68
N ARG A 211 6.35 -5.64 5.79
CA ARG A 211 5.36 -6.54 5.18
C ARG A 211 5.65 -6.92 3.73
N PHE A 212 6.12 -5.96 2.95
CA PHE A 212 6.32 -6.11 1.51
C PHE A 212 7.77 -5.86 1.08
N ASN A 213 8.72 -5.95 2.01
CA ASN A 213 10.16 -5.81 1.73
C ASN A 213 10.69 -6.91 0.81
N TYR A 214 9.94 -7.98 0.62
CA TYR A 214 10.27 -9.01 -0.37
C TYR A 214 10.20 -8.48 -1.81
N ARG A 215 9.43 -7.42 -2.08
CA ARG A 215 9.26 -6.83 -3.39
C ARG A 215 10.49 -6.00 -3.77
N ARG A 216 11.61 -6.70 -4.00
CA ARG A 216 12.90 -6.12 -4.38
C ARG A 216 12.89 -5.59 -5.80
N GLU A 217 12.19 -6.30 -6.70
CA GLU A 217 12.04 -5.95 -8.09
C GLU A 217 10.57 -5.68 -8.42
N ILE A 218 10.32 -4.55 -9.07
CA ILE A 218 8.97 -4.11 -9.45
C ILE A 218 8.93 -4.00 -10.96
N ILE A 219 8.06 -4.76 -11.60
CA ILE A 219 7.73 -4.58 -13.01
C ILE A 219 6.50 -3.70 -13.17
N SER A 220 6.39 -3.02 -14.32
CA SER A 220 5.21 -2.25 -14.67
C SER A 220 3.96 -3.14 -14.63
N ASN A 221 2.85 -2.61 -14.14
CA ASN A 221 1.56 -3.29 -14.02
C ASN A 221 1.50 -4.45 -13.01
N SER A 222 2.54 -4.70 -12.21
CA SER A 222 2.50 -5.68 -11.14
C SER A 222 1.44 -5.33 -10.09
N MET A 223 0.65 -6.31 -9.67
CA MET A 223 -0.34 -6.15 -8.62
C MET A 223 0.28 -5.59 -7.34
N GLN A 224 -0.46 -4.74 -6.62
CA GLN A 224 -0.01 -4.27 -5.31
C GLN A 224 -0.14 -5.40 -4.28
N PRO A 225 0.87 -5.67 -3.45
CA PRO A 225 0.85 -6.80 -2.52
C PRO A 225 -0.35 -6.79 -1.56
N TYR A 226 -0.76 -5.61 -1.06
CA TYR A 226 -1.93 -5.53 -0.18
C TYR A 226 -3.24 -5.91 -0.91
N VAL A 227 -3.33 -5.69 -2.22
CA VAL A 227 -4.46 -6.15 -3.04
C VAL A 227 -4.44 -7.66 -3.12
N ALA A 228 -3.30 -8.26 -3.50
CA ALA A 228 -3.15 -9.71 -3.51
C ALA A 228 -3.50 -10.33 -2.16
N ALA A 229 -2.96 -9.80 -1.05
CA ALA A 229 -3.26 -10.25 0.29
C ALA A 229 -4.77 -10.13 0.64
N THR A 230 -5.44 -9.07 0.19
CA THR A 230 -6.90 -8.93 0.37
C THR A 230 -7.66 -10.01 -0.40
N LEU A 231 -7.26 -10.31 -1.64
CA LEU A 231 -7.87 -11.38 -2.43
C LEU A 231 -7.62 -12.77 -1.83
N MET A 232 -6.45 -12.99 -1.19
CA MET A 232 -6.18 -14.21 -0.43
C MET A 232 -7.15 -14.38 0.75
N GLU A 233 -7.45 -13.31 1.49
CA GLU A 233 -8.43 -13.37 2.59
C GLU A 233 -9.85 -13.68 2.06
N VAL A 234 -10.24 -13.11 0.90
CA VAL A 234 -11.52 -13.45 0.24
C VAL A 234 -11.55 -14.91 -0.21
N ALA A 235 -10.46 -15.40 -0.82
CA ALA A 235 -10.35 -16.76 -1.31
C ALA A 235 -10.14 -17.83 -0.21
N LYS A 236 -9.78 -17.40 1.01
CA LYS A 236 -9.35 -18.27 2.11
C LYS A 236 -10.27 -19.45 2.44
N PRO A 237 -11.61 -19.33 2.35
CA PRO A 237 -12.52 -20.47 2.55
C PRO A 237 -12.35 -21.58 1.52
N TYR A 238 -11.90 -21.24 0.31
CA TYR A 238 -11.76 -22.17 -0.83
C TYR A 238 -10.33 -22.67 -1.03
N MET A 239 -9.34 -22.02 -0.39
CA MET A 239 -7.93 -22.44 -0.49
C MET A 239 -7.67 -23.66 0.40
N GLY A 240 -7.00 -24.66 -0.14
CA GLY A 240 -6.59 -25.86 0.61
C GLY A 240 -5.35 -25.63 1.47
N MET A 241 -5.16 -26.52 2.46
CA MET A 241 -3.89 -26.67 3.18
C MET A 241 -2.99 -27.64 2.39
N HIS A 242 -1.71 -27.27 2.23
CA HIS A 242 -0.72 -28.07 1.50
C HIS A 242 -1.08 -28.30 0.02
N SER A 243 -1.76 -27.33 -0.59
CA SER A 243 -2.14 -27.37 -2.01
C SER A 243 -0.91 -27.28 -2.93
N ARG A 244 -1.06 -27.84 -4.12
CA ARG A 244 -0.21 -27.57 -5.28
C ARG A 244 -0.82 -26.39 -6.03
N VAL A 245 -0.10 -25.29 -6.16
CA VAL A 245 -0.61 -24.02 -6.69
C VAL A 245 0.13 -23.63 -7.96
N LEU A 246 -0.60 -23.21 -8.99
CA LEU A 246 -0.08 -22.71 -10.25
C LEU A 246 -0.50 -21.24 -10.45
N ASP A 247 0.44 -20.41 -10.89
CA ASP A 247 0.15 -19.11 -11.51
C ASP A 247 0.69 -19.14 -12.95
N PRO A 248 -0.16 -19.27 -13.97
CA PRO A 248 0.28 -19.37 -15.36
C PRO A 248 0.67 -18.03 -16.00
N PHE A 249 0.51 -16.89 -15.30
CA PHE A 249 0.86 -15.53 -15.73
C PHE A 249 1.49 -14.75 -14.58
N CYS A 250 2.52 -15.33 -13.95
CA CYS A 250 2.98 -14.91 -12.63
C CYS A 250 3.70 -13.55 -12.58
N GLY A 251 4.16 -13.01 -13.71
CA GLY A 251 4.90 -11.74 -13.76
C GLY A 251 6.03 -11.69 -12.73
N SER A 252 6.00 -10.73 -11.80
CA SER A 252 6.98 -10.60 -10.72
C SER A 252 6.69 -11.45 -9.48
N GLY A 253 5.74 -12.40 -9.56
CA GLY A 253 5.45 -13.40 -8.54
C GLY A 253 4.63 -12.95 -7.35
N VAL A 254 4.10 -11.72 -7.33
CA VAL A 254 3.41 -11.15 -6.15
C VAL A 254 2.22 -12.02 -5.74
N THR A 255 1.35 -12.39 -6.68
CA THR A 255 0.16 -13.21 -6.42
C THR A 255 0.52 -14.54 -5.78
N LEU A 256 1.50 -15.23 -6.35
CA LEU A 256 1.91 -16.54 -5.87
C LEU A 256 2.64 -16.49 -4.51
N ILE A 257 3.47 -15.46 -4.30
CA ILE A 257 4.13 -15.20 -3.01
C ILE A 257 3.08 -14.95 -1.90
N GLU A 258 2.11 -14.08 -2.15
CA GLU A 258 1.04 -13.81 -1.17
C GLU A 258 0.18 -15.06 -0.92
N ARG A 259 -0.08 -15.89 -1.95
CA ARG A 259 -0.77 -17.17 -1.76
C ARG A 259 0.01 -18.13 -0.84
N CYS A 260 1.32 -18.26 -1.04
CA CYS A 260 2.18 -19.09 -0.19
C CYS A 260 2.24 -18.59 1.25
N MET A 261 2.17 -17.26 1.47
CA MET A 261 2.13 -16.65 2.80
C MET A 261 0.76 -16.79 3.49
N ALA A 262 -0.34 -16.88 2.72
CA ALA A 262 -1.70 -16.93 3.27
C ALA A 262 -2.05 -18.28 3.88
N LYS A 263 -1.61 -19.38 3.26
CA LYS A 263 -1.76 -20.76 3.76
C LYS A 263 -0.58 -21.62 3.28
N PRO A 264 -0.12 -22.61 4.08
CA PRO A 264 0.92 -23.56 3.68
C PRO A 264 0.61 -24.25 2.34
N VAL A 265 1.61 -24.29 1.46
CA VAL A 265 1.53 -24.98 0.16
C VAL A 265 2.49 -26.18 0.13
N LYS A 266 2.12 -27.24 -0.59
CA LYS A 266 3.00 -28.38 -0.86
C LYS A 266 3.97 -28.06 -1.99
N PHE A 267 3.49 -27.33 -2.99
CA PHE A 267 4.26 -26.99 -4.18
C PHE A 267 3.67 -25.74 -4.83
N ALA A 268 4.51 -24.82 -5.27
CA ALA A 268 4.09 -23.61 -5.98
C ALA A 268 4.91 -23.46 -7.26
N MET A 269 4.21 -23.18 -8.38
CA MET A 269 4.83 -22.97 -9.69
C MET A 269 4.27 -21.72 -10.35
N GLY A 270 5.17 -20.87 -10.87
CA GLY A 270 4.83 -19.72 -11.68
C GLY A 270 5.35 -19.85 -13.11
N LEU A 271 4.49 -19.52 -14.08
CA LEU A 271 4.88 -19.45 -15.49
C LEU A 271 4.77 -18.00 -15.97
N ASP A 272 5.67 -17.62 -16.84
CA ASP A 272 5.58 -16.40 -17.65
C ASP A 272 6.38 -16.55 -18.93
N ILE A 273 5.93 -15.88 -19.99
CA ILE A 273 6.68 -15.82 -21.26
C ILE A 273 7.80 -14.77 -21.24
N TYR A 274 7.71 -13.79 -20.33
CA TYR A 274 8.69 -12.70 -20.20
C TYR A 274 9.75 -13.04 -19.18
N GLY A 275 10.97 -13.27 -19.65
CA GLY A 275 12.13 -13.65 -18.81
C GLY A 275 12.45 -12.63 -17.72
N GLU A 276 12.32 -11.32 -18.01
CA GLU A 276 12.54 -10.24 -17.02
C GLU A 276 11.58 -10.34 -15.85
N GLY A 277 10.30 -10.65 -16.10
CA GLY A 277 9.31 -10.87 -15.05
C GLY A 277 9.70 -12.02 -14.14
N LEU A 278 10.17 -13.13 -14.71
CA LEU A 278 10.58 -14.30 -13.95
C LEU A 278 11.85 -14.07 -13.13
N GLU A 279 12.82 -13.29 -13.63
CA GLU A 279 14.00 -12.93 -12.83
C GLU A 279 13.60 -12.04 -11.64
N ALA A 280 12.66 -11.10 -11.84
CA ALA A 280 12.07 -10.34 -10.74
C ALA A 280 11.32 -11.26 -9.75
N ALA A 281 10.52 -12.22 -10.24
CA ALA A 281 9.80 -13.17 -9.42
C ALA A 281 10.72 -14.04 -8.55
N LYS A 282 11.81 -14.54 -9.12
CA LYS A 282 12.83 -15.32 -8.38
C LYS A 282 13.45 -14.52 -7.23
N LYS A 283 13.90 -13.29 -7.51
CA LYS A 283 14.47 -12.40 -6.48
C LYS A 283 13.46 -12.08 -5.37
N ASN A 284 12.23 -11.80 -5.75
CA ASN A 284 11.14 -11.53 -4.81
C ASN A 284 10.80 -12.76 -3.96
N ALA A 285 10.71 -13.95 -4.54
CA ALA A 285 10.42 -15.19 -3.82
C ALA A 285 11.55 -15.56 -2.83
N ILE A 286 12.81 -15.39 -3.23
CA ILE A 286 13.96 -15.57 -2.32
C ILE A 286 13.88 -14.58 -1.15
N ALA A 287 13.62 -13.29 -1.41
CA ALA A 287 13.46 -12.28 -0.38
C ALA A 287 12.25 -12.52 0.54
N ALA A 288 11.21 -13.19 0.02
CA ALA A 288 10.02 -13.62 0.76
C ALA A 288 10.24 -14.93 1.53
N ASN A 289 11.36 -15.61 1.35
CA ASN A 289 11.63 -16.96 1.85
C ASN A 289 10.54 -17.98 1.44
N GLN A 290 10.07 -17.88 0.16
CA GLN A 290 9.07 -18.78 -0.40
C GLN A 290 9.70 -19.66 -1.49
N PRO A 291 9.66 -21.02 -1.34
CA PRO A 291 10.21 -21.96 -2.31
C PRO A 291 9.26 -22.12 -3.49
N ILE A 292 9.35 -21.22 -4.48
CA ILE A 292 8.50 -21.21 -5.67
C ILE A 292 9.33 -21.57 -6.91
N HIS A 293 8.80 -22.47 -7.74
CA HIS A 293 9.42 -22.84 -9.02
C HIS A 293 8.93 -21.92 -10.13
N PHE A 294 9.86 -21.26 -10.82
CA PHE A 294 9.54 -20.38 -11.94
C PHE A 294 10.05 -20.96 -13.25
N VAL A 295 9.18 -21.03 -14.26
CA VAL A 295 9.47 -21.62 -15.58
C VAL A 295 9.12 -20.63 -16.68
N ASN A 296 10.08 -20.33 -17.55
CA ASN A 296 9.84 -19.50 -18.73
C ASN A 296 9.12 -20.31 -19.80
N LYS A 297 7.80 -20.21 -19.84
CA LYS A 297 6.96 -20.98 -20.75
C LYS A 297 5.65 -20.27 -21.03
N ASP A 298 5.16 -20.45 -22.27
CA ASP A 298 3.81 -20.01 -22.66
C ASP A 298 2.77 -20.90 -21.95
N ALA A 299 1.89 -20.30 -21.18
CA ALA A 299 0.78 -20.96 -20.48
C ALA A 299 -0.09 -21.81 -21.44
N ASN A 300 -0.27 -21.36 -22.69
CA ASN A 300 -1.04 -22.07 -23.70
C ASN A 300 -0.33 -23.35 -24.21
N ARG A 301 0.98 -23.49 -24.00
CA ARG A 301 1.78 -24.63 -24.42
C ARG A 301 2.30 -25.44 -23.23
N PHE A 302 1.96 -25.03 -22.03
CA PHE A 302 2.38 -25.71 -20.83
C PHE A 302 1.67 -27.07 -20.71
N VAL A 303 2.43 -28.10 -20.41
CA VAL A 303 1.95 -29.43 -20.05
C VAL A 303 2.72 -29.88 -18.82
N ASN A 304 2.03 -30.38 -17.84
CA ASN A 304 2.58 -30.95 -16.62
C ASN A 304 1.99 -32.34 -16.40
N ASN A 305 2.79 -33.25 -15.87
CA ASN A 305 2.35 -34.61 -15.57
C ASN A 305 1.50 -34.70 -14.30
N GLU A 306 1.64 -33.72 -13.41
CA GLU A 306 0.91 -33.66 -12.16
C GLU A 306 -0.06 -32.47 -12.19
N MET A 307 -1.27 -32.70 -11.73
CA MET A 307 -2.30 -31.66 -11.64
C MET A 307 -2.11 -30.79 -10.40
N PHE A 308 -2.69 -29.62 -10.40
CA PHE A 308 -2.70 -28.67 -9.31
C PHE A 308 -4.05 -28.71 -8.59
N ASP A 309 -4.06 -28.37 -7.31
CA ASP A 309 -5.28 -28.16 -6.54
C ASP A 309 -5.88 -26.79 -6.83
N GLU A 310 -5.02 -25.82 -7.13
CA GLU A 310 -5.40 -24.42 -7.30
C GLU A 310 -4.64 -23.75 -8.44
N ILE A 311 -5.34 -22.89 -9.19
CA ILE A 311 -4.74 -21.80 -9.98
C ILE A 311 -5.08 -20.49 -9.30
N PHE A 312 -4.07 -19.62 -9.11
CA PHE A 312 -4.27 -18.26 -8.61
C PHE A 312 -3.52 -17.27 -9.49
N THR A 313 -4.22 -16.43 -10.25
CA THR A 313 -3.57 -15.65 -11.32
C THR A 313 -4.17 -14.26 -11.54
N ASP A 314 -3.29 -13.30 -11.90
CA ASP A 314 -3.63 -11.98 -12.46
C ASP A 314 -3.50 -12.07 -13.98
N MET A 315 -4.63 -12.23 -14.67
CA MET A 315 -4.64 -12.48 -16.10
C MET A 315 -4.26 -11.23 -16.92
N PRO A 316 -3.62 -11.43 -18.09
CA PRO A 316 -3.33 -10.34 -19.03
C PRO A 316 -4.57 -9.53 -19.41
N THR A 317 -4.40 -8.23 -19.64
CA THR A 317 -5.48 -7.28 -19.93
C THR A 317 -5.24 -6.50 -21.21
N TYR A 318 -6.30 -5.87 -21.76
CA TYR A 318 -6.18 -4.98 -22.93
C TYR A 318 -5.24 -3.78 -22.69
N ALA A 319 -5.10 -3.34 -21.45
CA ALA A 319 -4.15 -2.28 -21.11
C ALA A 319 -2.68 -2.70 -21.28
N GLN A 320 -2.40 -4.00 -21.22
CA GLN A 320 -1.05 -4.58 -21.34
C GLN A 320 -0.77 -5.08 -22.76
N MET A 321 -1.81 -5.47 -23.50
CA MET A 321 -1.68 -6.08 -24.83
C MET A 321 -2.40 -5.25 -25.88
N LYS A 322 -1.65 -4.76 -26.88
CA LYS A 322 -2.22 -4.01 -28.02
C LYS A 322 -3.02 -4.91 -28.97
N ASP A 323 -2.64 -6.18 -29.08
CA ASP A 323 -3.32 -7.15 -29.94
C ASP A 323 -4.52 -7.76 -29.21
N THR A 324 -5.71 -7.25 -29.53
CA THR A 324 -6.98 -7.71 -28.95
C THR A 324 -7.33 -9.15 -29.33
N ARG A 325 -6.88 -9.64 -30.50
CA ARG A 325 -7.08 -11.03 -30.90
C ARG A 325 -6.21 -11.98 -30.09
N ALA A 326 -4.94 -11.61 -29.93
CA ALA A 326 -4.03 -12.39 -29.11
C ALA A 326 -4.54 -12.54 -27.68
N LEU A 327 -5.04 -11.45 -27.08
CA LEU A 327 -5.63 -11.51 -25.74
C LEU A 327 -6.83 -12.45 -25.67
N LYS A 328 -7.79 -12.34 -26.61
CA LYS A 328 -8.95 -13.26 -26.67
C LYS A 328 -8.50 -14.71 -26.78
N ASN A 329 -7.50 -15.01 -27.62
CA ASN A 329 -6.96 -16.35 -27.78
C ASN A 329 -6.32 -16.88 -26.49
N ILE A 330 -5.65 -16.02 -25.69
CA ILE A 330 -5.10 -16.41 -24.39
C ILE A 330 -6.22 -16.88 -23.46
N TYR A 331 -7.31 -16.10 -23.34
CA TYR A 331 -8.45 -16.47 -22.51
C TYR A 331 -9.12 -17.75 -23.02
N ASP A 332 -9.44 -17.82 -24.30
CA ASP A 332 -10.13 -18.98 -24.90
C ASP A 332 -9.30 -20.28 -24.70
N ASN A 333 -7.98 -20.22 -24.90
CA ASN A 333 -7.10 -21.36 -24.72
C ASN A 333 -6.92 -21.71 -23.23
N PHE A 334 -6.75 -20.73 -22.36
CA PHE A 334 -6.63 -20.96 -20.93
C PHE A 334 -7.85 -21.70 -20.37
N PHE A 335 -9.04 -21.17 -20.61
CA PHE A 335 -10.28 -21.77 -20.11
C PHE A 335 -10.53 -23.18 -20.64
N LYS A 336 -10.29 -23.43 -21.93
CA LYS A 336 -10.38 -24.77 -22.53
C LYS A 336 -9.45 -25.80 -21.91
N ARG A 337 -8.38 -25.38 -21.23
CA ARG A 337 -7.33 -26.28 -20.71
C ARG A 337 -7.30 -26.37 -19.21
N ILE A 338 -8.07 -25.59 -18.47
CA ILE A 338 -8.10 -25.60 -17.00
C ILE A 338 -8.26 -27.04 -16.47
N HIS A 339 -9.22 -27.80 -16.99
CA HIS A 339 -9.50 -29.19 -16.57
C HIS A 339 -8.32 -30.16 -16.78
N ARG A 340 -7.29 -29.77 -17.54
CA ARG A 340 -6.06 -30.57 -17.72
C ARG A 340 -4.99 -30.24 -16.69
N HIS A 341 -5.14 -29.12 -15.99
CA HIS A 341 -4.14 -28.62 -15.06
C HIS A 341 -4.64 -28.62 -13.63
N VAL A 342 -5.94 -28.54 -13.41
CA VAL A 342 -6.56 -28.48 -12.08
C VAL A 342 -7.36 -29.76 -11.83
N LEU A 343 -7.18 -30.33 -10.65
CA LEU A 343 -7.90 -31.50 -10.19
C LEU A 343 -9.42 -31.26 -10.19
N PRO A 344 -10.26 -32.29 -10.40
CA PRO A 344 -11.68 -32.21 -10.10
C PRO A 344 -11.91 -31.68 -8.68
N GLU A 345 -12.90 -30.81 -8.51
CA GLU A 345 -13.21 -30.06 -7.29
C GLU A 345 -12.15 -29.03 -6.85
N GLY A 346 -11.04 -28.88 -7.60
CA GLY A 346 -10.06 -27.84 -7.40
C GLY A 346 -10.57 -26.44 -7.81
N TYR A 347 -9.85 -25.40 -7.42
CA TYR A 347 -10.30 -24.02 -7.58
C TYR A 347 -9.40 -23.22 -8.51
N VAL A 348 -10.02 -22.27 -9.22
CA VAL A 348 -9.34 -21.29 -10.06
C VAL A 348 -9.74 -19.89 -9.61
N PHE A 349 -8.76 -19.13 -9.18
CA PHE A 349 -8.91 -17.76 -8.73
C PHE A 349 -8.33 -16.82 -9.79
N ILE A 350 -9.19 -16.01 -10.38
CA ILE A 350 -8.81 -15.11 -11.48
C ILE A 350 -9.04 -13.66 -11.06
N TYR A 351 -8.00 -12.85 -11.14
CA TYR A 351 -8.12 -11.40 -11.08
C TYR A 351 -7.89 -10.81 -12.48
N THR A 352 -8.76 -9.91 -12.92
CA THR A 352 -8.67 -9.27 -14.26
C THR A 352 -9.56 -8.04 -14.36
N THR A 353 -9.29 -7.17 -15.35
CA THR A 353 -10.21 -6.11 -15.77
C THR A 353 -11.18 -6.58 -16.88
N GLU A 354 -10.98 -7.78 -17.43
CA GLU A 354 -11.66 -8.26 -18.65
C GLU A 354 -12.85 -9.17 -18.33
N ILE A 355 -13.82 -8.67 -17.56
CA ILE A 355 -15.01 -9.41 -17.11
C ILE A 355 -15.71 -10.17 -18.27
N SER A 356 -15.92 -9.50 -19.41
CA SER A 356 -16.64 -10.09 -20.55
C SER A 356 -15.93 -11.30 -21.15
N LEU A 357 -14.57 -11.34 -21.09
CA LEU A 357 -13.81 -12.49 -21.58
C LEU A 357 -13.95 -13.68 -20.64
N VAL A 358 -13.97 -13.44 -19.31
CA VAL A 358 -14.19 -14.50 -18.31
C VAL A 358 -15.60 -15.06 -18.43
N GLU A 359 -16.63 -14.21 -18.42
CA GLU A 359 -18.04 -14.62 -18.53
C GLU A 359 -18.33 -15.41 -19.82
N LYS A 360 -17.80 -14.94 -20.96
CA LYS A 360 -17.91 -15.67 -22.23
C LYS A 360 -17.35 -17.08 -22.09
N ASN A 361 -16.15 -17.19 -21.55
CA ASN A 361 -15.45 -18.46 -21.45
C ASN A 361 -16.05 -19.40 -20.41
N LEU A 362 -16.60 -18.89 -19.31
CA LEU A 362 -17.36 -19.69 -18.35
C LEU A 362 -18.60 -20.32 -19.00
N ARG A 363 -19.36 -19.53 -19.79
CA ARG A 363 -20.51 -20.08 -20.54
C ARG A 363 -20.11 -21.16 -21.54
N LEU A 364 -18.99 -20.97 -22.25
CA LEU A 364 -18.52 -21.93 -23.27
C LEU A 364 -17.94 -23.21 -22.65
N ASN A 365 -17.58 -23.19 -21.37
CA ASN A 365 -16.95 -24.31 -20.67
C ASN A 365 -17.73 -24.72 -19.41
N SER A 366 -19.05 -24.50 -19.39
CA SER A 366 -19.95 -24.76 -18.27
C SER A 366 -20.05 -26.27 -17.89
N ASP A 367 -19.69 -27.16 -18.80
CA ASP A 367 -19.70 -28.61 -18.54
C ASP A 367 -18.68 -29.01 -17.46
N TYR A 368 -17.58 -28.27 -17.34
CA TYR A 368 -16.50 -28.58 -16.39
C TYR A 368 -16.05 -27.40 -15.53
N LEU A 369 -16.67 -26.22 -15.64
CA LEU A 369 -16.38 -25.06 -14.80
C LEU A 369 -17.65 -24.47 -14.20
N THR A 370 -17.67 -24.28 -12.91
CA THR A 370 -18.75 -23.61 -12.18
C THR A 370 -18.25 -22.33 -11.53
N LEU A 371 -18.86 -21.21 -11.85
CA LEU A 371 -18.65 -19.96 -11.13
C LEU A 371 -19.26 -20.07 -9.72
N ILE A 372 -18.44 -19.97 -8.70
CA ILE A 372 -18.88 -19.95 -7.31
C ILE A 372 -19.26 -18.53 -6.91
N GLU A 373 -18.33 -17.58 -7.07
CA GLU A 373 -18.52 -16.19 -6.71
C GLU A 373 -17.69 -15.27 -7.61
N HIS A 374 -18.08 -14.01 -7.72
CA HIS A 374 -17.22 -12.97 -8.24
C HIS A 374 -17.35 -11.69 -7.42
N TYR A 375 -16.31 -10.87 -7.42
CA TYR A 375 -16.20 -9.66 -6.63
C TYR A 375 -15.69 -8.49 -7.48
N ASP A 376 -16.29 -7.33 -7.30
CA ASP A 376 -15.82 -6.07 -7.86
C ASP A 376 -14.66 -5.53 -7.05
N VAL A 377 -13.50 -5.34 -7.67
CA VAL A 377 -12.28 -4.86 -7.01
C VAL A 377 -11.90 -3.48 -7.54
N PRO A 378 -12.10 -2.41 -6.78
CA PRO A 378 -11.74 -1.06 -7.21
C PRO A 378 -10.24 -0.94 -7.50
N ARG A 379 -9.89 -0.45 -8.71
CA ARG A 379 -8.52 -0.24 -9.19
C ARG A 379 -8.33 1.20 -9.70
N GLY A 380 -8.08 2.13 -8.78
CA GLY A 380 -7.97 3.54 -9.12
C GLY A 380 -9.27 4.10 -9.70
N LYS A 381 -9.27 4.51 -10.97
CA LYS A 381 -10.46 5.00 -11.69
C LYS A 381 -11.22 3.90 -12.45
N THR A 382 -10.70 2.68 -12.45
CA THR A 382 -11.28 1.53 -13.17
C THR A 382 -11.73 0.46 -12.17
N MET A 383 -12.42 -0.56 -12.68
CA MET A 383 -12.82 -1.74 -11.94
C MET A 383 -12.05 -2.95 -12.45
N ALA A 384 -11.56 -3.77 -11.54
CA ALA A 384 -11.13 -5.12 -11.81
C ALA A 384 -12.11 -6.09 -11.14
N TYR A 385 -12.01 -7.36 -11.46
CA TYR A 385 -12.92 -8.39 -11.01
C TYR A 385 -12.12 -9.58 -10.48
N PHE A 386 -12.60 -10.16 -9.41
CA PHE A 386 -12.02 -11.36 -8.83
C PHE A 386 -13.03 -12.48 -8.88
N PHE A 387 -12.69 -13.57 -9.55
CA PHE A 387 -13.56 -14.73 -9.78
C PHE A 387 -13.06 -15.93 -8.98
N ILE A 388 -13.98 -16.66 -8.35
CA ILE A 388 -13.77 -17.95 -7.72
C ILE A 388 -14.53 -18.97 -8.53
N ILE A 389 -13.80 -19.88 -9.17
CA ILE A 389 -14.33 -20.87 -10.09
C ILE A 389 -13.94 -22.26 -9.57
N GLN A 390 -14.87 -23.21 -9.57
CA GLN A 390 -14.60 -24.62 -9.26
C GLN A 390 -14.53 -25.44 -10.53
N VAL A 391 -13.60 -26.38 -10.58
CA VAL A 391 -13.53 -27.40 -11.63
C VAL A 391 -14.45 -28.55 -11.25
N ASN A 392 -15.42 -28.88 -12.12
CA ASN A 392 -16.38 -29.95 -11.89
C ASN A 392 -15.70 -31.34 -11.94
N LYS A 393 -16.41 -32.36 -11.47
CA LYS A 393 -16.00 -33.77 -11.55
C LYS A 393 -15.95 -34.29 -12.98
#